data_5d9c49c3172b6a0a5d4cee84d43e840c
#
_entry.id   5d9c49c3172b6a0a5d4cee84d43e840c
#
_cell.length_a   1.000
_cell.length_b   1.000
_cell.length_c   1.000
_cell.angle_alpha   90.00
_cell.angle_beta   90.00
_cell.angle_gamma   90.00
#
_symmetry.space_group_name_H-M   'P 1'
#
loop_
_entity.id
_entity.type
_entity.pdbx_description
1 polymer ?
#
loop_
_entity_poly.entity_id
_entity_poly.type
_entity_poly.pdbx_seq_one_letter_code
_entity_poly.pdbx_strand_id
1 'polypeptide(L)'
;MDPRKISLLLASVFLLPVCLPAQDHSAPKPKPHVIVLGVNGMELDIIRPLILKGQMPNLSSVIEKGAYGKLRTVSAPNCPRVYSTLFTSTNPEEHGVTGFLVGGITANTNMLKEEPLWSMLSNSGITVGMANVPATFPVMPVNGYMISGMLTRGKNCEDGVLCAPKLSEVMGGDAVYPRSMREELLKNVGDFYIDCERMPSAADLKDHEADVIDRWLKKVQTIREQQTKLFDYLLTAHPTDFTFLAQSCEDRTGHWLYPITPFNVGYNANINGVRQDAFPNQYVALDKVLGTILKHMDENTYLVVISDHGIKPLREFEEKDPHAHADHEKTTPVIAKHDFADGDDVPGSLFVMGPGIKHDLRLMGLGASVYDIAPTLLHIYGIEEPKQMRGRVLTEIFETTENKVATNK
;
A
#
# COMPACT_ATOMS: atom_id res chain seq x y z
N MET A 1 -53.41 -82.29 -37.75
CA MET A 1 -52.16 -82.13 -37.01
C MET A 1 -51.67 -80.69 -37.22
N ASP A 2 -51.66 -80.02 -36.17
CA ASP A 2 -51.44 -78.62 -35.99
C ASP A 2 -49.98 -78.21 -36.15
N PRO A 3 -49.63 -77.05 -36.71
CA PRO A 3 -48.48 -76.35 -36.28
C PRO A 3 -48.77 -74.90 -35.84
N ARG A 4 -48.70 -74.73 -34.57
CA ARG A 4 -48.09 -73.71 -33.77
C ARG A 4 -48.18 -72.22 -34.27
N LYS A 5 -49.04 -71.47 -33.60
CA LYS A 5 -49.02 -70.02 -33.52
C LYS A 5 -47.93 -69.62 -32.55
N ILE A 6 -46.95 -68.91 -33.05
CA ILE A 6 -45.97 -68.15 -32.23
C ILE A 6 -46.40 -66.68 -32.22
N SER A 7 -46.90 -66.21 -31.09
CA SER A 7 -47.18 -64.79 -30.86
C SER A 7 -45.89 -64.07 -30.49
N LEU A 8 -45.44 -63.18 -31.33
CA LEU A 8 -44.36 -62.21 -31.01
C LEU A 8 -44.93 -61.07 -30.18
N LEU A 9 -44.56 -60.97 -28.92
CA LEU A 9 -44.79 -59.77 -28.10
C LEU A 9 -43.69 -58.73 -28.45
N LEU A 10 -44.04 -57.63 -29.13
CA LEU A 10 -43.22 -56.50 -29.32
C LEU A 10 -43.28 -55.64 -28.01
N ALA A 11 -42.23 -55.68 -27.22
CA ALA A 11 -42.04 -54.75 -26.10
C ALA A 11 -41.57 -53.37 -26.62
N SER A 12 -42.46 -52.39 -26.63
CA SER A 12 -42.12 -51.00 -26.95
C SER A 12 -41.37 -50.41 -25.77
N VAL A 13 -40.06 -50.23 -25.90
CA VAL A 13 -39.25 -49.49 -24.92
C VAL A 13 -39.47 -47.98 -25.21
N PHE A 14 -40.23 -47.32 -24.34
CA PHE A 14 -40.33 -45.89 -24.32
C PHE A 14 -39.03 -45.32 -23.73
N LEU A 15 -38.13 -44.84 -24.58
CA LEU A 15 -37.00 -43.99 -24.17
C LEU A 15 -37.52 -42.59 -23.81
N LEU A 16 -37.68 -42.35 -22.52
CA LEU A 16 -37.86 -40.97 -22.01
C LEU A 16 -36.58 -40.17 -22.25
N PRO A 17 -36.65 -38.99 -22.87
CA PRO A 17 -35.48 -38.14 -22.96
C PRO A 17 -35.07 -37.66 -21.55
N VAL A 18 -33.91 -38.11 -21.07
CA VAL A 18 -33.27 -37.58 -19.90
C VAL A 18 -32.77 -36.18 -20.28
N CYS A 19 -33.52 -35.13 -19.90
CA CYS A 19 -33.00 -33.76 -19.90
C CYS A 19 -31.86 -33.68 -18.91
N LEU A 20 -30.62 -33.80 -19.35
CA LEU A 20 -29.45 -33.40 -18.59
C LEU A 20 -29.54 -31.88 -18.41
N PRO A 21 -29.36 -31.33 -17.18
CA PRO A 21 -29.29 -29.93 -17.01
C PRO A 21 -28.13 -29.40 -17.88
N ALA A 22 -28.40 -28.34 -18.67
CA ALA A 22 -27.38 -27.66 -19.43
C ALA A 22 -26.28 -27.20 -18.45
N GLN A 23 -25.09 -27.77 -18.56
CA GLN A 23 -23.93 -27.24 -17.88
C GLN A 23 -23.72 -25.84 -18.42
N ASP A 24 -23.81 -24.88 -17.52
CA ASP A 24 -23.50 -23.48 -17.82
C ASP A 24 -22.01 -23.41 -18.20
N HIS A 25 -21.74 -23.45 -19.51
CA HIS A 25 -20.42 -23.25 -20.07
C HIS A 25 -20.11 -21.74 -20.20
N SER A 26 -20.49 -20.94 -19.20
CA SER A 26 -19.96 -19.58 -19.13
C SER A 26 -18.44 -19.69 -19.03
N ALA A 27 -17.74 -19.02 -19.93
CA ALA A 27 -16.28 -18.93 -19.86
C ALA A 27 -15.87 -18.49 -18.45
N PRO A 28 -14.80 -19.07 -17.87
CA PRO A 28 -14.36 -18.67 -16.54
C PRO A 28 -14.17 -17.16 -16.53
N LYS A 29 -14.77 -16.48 -15.54
CA LYS A 29 -14.62 -15.04 -15.40
C LYS A 29 -13.12 -14.73 -15.33
N PRO A 30 -12.63 -13.68 -16.03
CA PRO A 30 -11.25 -13.28 -15.94
C PRO A 30 -10.90 -13.00 -14.48
N LYS A 31 -9.70 -13.37 -14.07
CA LYS A 31 -9.22 -13.06 -12.72
C LYS A 31 -9.22 -11.54 -12.54
N PRO A 32 -9.63 -11.01 -11.37
CA PRO A 32 -9.55 -9.59 -11.11
C PRO A 32 -8.09 -9.15 -11.07
N HIS A 33 -7.81 -7.95 -11.56
CA HIS A 33 -6.54 -7.27 -11.35
C HIS A 33 -6.67 -6.40 -10.11
N VAL A 34 -5.72 -6.44 -9.21
CA VAL A 34 -5.67 -5.58 -8.02
C VAL A 34 -4.36 -4.82 -8.01
N ILE A 35 -4.45 -3.50 -8.06
CA ILE A 35 -3.29 -2.61 -7.90
C ILE A 35 -3.42 -1.93 -6.54
N VAL A 36 -2.41 -2.08 -5.69
CA VAL A 36 -2.31 -1.40 -4.40
C VAL A 36 -1.20 -0.37 -4.46
N LEU A 37 -1.51 0.88 -4.11
CA LEU A 37 -0.53 1.93 -3.86
C LEU A 37 -0.46 2.16 -2.35
N GLY A 38 0.62 1.69 -1.73
CA GLY A 38 0.96 1.97 -0.34
C GLY A 38 1.70 3.30 -0.23
N VAL A 39 1.21 4.21 0.61
CA VAL A 39 1.81 5.54 0.82
C VAL A 39 2.05 5.74 2.29
N ASN A 40 3.31 5.85 2.69
CA ASN A 40 3.65 6.08 4.10
C ASN A 40 3.33 7.53 4.49
N GLY A 41 2.64 7.69 5.60
CA GLY A 41 2.41 9.02 6.19
C GLY A 41 1.37 9.88 5.47
N MET A 42 0.34 9.29 4.85
CA MET A 42 -0.69 10.06 4.14
C MET A 42 -1.75 10.61 5.11
N GLU A 43 -1.87 11.94 5.18
CA GLU A 43 -2.73 12.64 6.14
C GLU A 43 -3.96 13.27 5.47
N LEU A 44 -5.15 12.83 5.87
CA LEU A 44 -6.42 13.30 5.31
C LEU A 44 -6.70 14.79 5.56
N ASP A 45 -6.21 15.34 6.66
CA ASP A 45 -6.46 16.74 7.00
C ASP A 45 -5.70 17.70 6.08
N ILE A 46 -4.61 17.24 5.43
CA ILE A 46 -3.91 17.97 4.35
C ILE A 46 -4.56 17.68 2.99
N ILE A 47 -4.92 16.42 2.73
CA ILE A 47 -5.46 15.99 1.44
C ILE A 47 -6.80 16.66 1.12
N ARG A 48 -7.71 16.74 2.09
CA ARG A 48 -9.06 17.32 1.88
C ARG A 48 -9.03 18.75 1.35
N PRO A 49 -8.27 19.69 1.96
CA PRO A 49 -8.13 21.04 1.41
C PRO A 49 -7.55 21.07 -0.01
N LEU A 50 -6.63 20.15 -0.35
CA LEU A 50 -6.05 20.07 -1.70
C LEU A 50 -7.08 19.58 -2.72
N ILE A 51 -7.90 18.60 -2.36
CA ILE A 51 -9.02 18.13 -3.18
C ILE A 51 -10.02 19.26 -3.42
N LEU A 52 -10.43 19.97 -2.37
CA LEU A 52 -11.37 21.12 -2.49
C LEU A 52 -10.83 22.24 -3.39
N LYS A 53 -9.49 22.40 -3.46
CA LYS A 53 -8.85 23.35 -4.37
C LYS A 53 -8.63 22.79 -5.79
N GLY A 54 -9.05 21.55 -6.08
CA GLY A 54 -8.85 20.89 -7.37
C GLY A 54 -7.38 20.51 -7.65
N GLN A 55 -6.53 20.44 -6.64
CA GLN A 55 -5.09 20.17 -6.79
C GLN A 55 -4.76 18.67 -6.80
N MET A 56 -5.73 17.81 -6.45
CA MET A 56 -5.61 16.35 -6.47
C MET A 56 -6.76 15.70 -7.25
N PRO A 57 -6.85 15.94 -8.58
CA PRO A 57 -7.97 15.47 -9.38
C PRO A 57 -8.06 13.95 -9.51
N ASN A 58 -6.91 13.25 -9.50
CA ASN A 58 -6.88 11.79 -9.61
C ASN A 58 -7.45 11.14 -8.35
N LEU A 59 -7.03 11.58 -7.17
CA LEU A 59 -7.57 11.06 -5.90
C LEU A 59 -9.03 11.47 -5.70
N SER A 60 -9.43 12.67 -6.15
CA SER A 60 -10.85 13.07 -6.17
C SER A 60 -11.70 12.07 -6.97
N SER A 61 -11.22 11.67 -8.16
CA SER A 61 -11.91 10.67 -8.98
C SER A 61 -11.99 9.29 -8.31
N VAL A 62 -10.95 8.87 -7.56
CA VAL A 62 -10.98 7.62 -6.79
C VAL A 62 -12.04 7.68 -5.69
N ILE A 63 -12.16 8.82 -4.98
CA ILE A 63 -13.16 9.03 -3.94
C ILE A 63 -14.59 8.98 -4.52
N GLU A 64 -14.82 9.67 -5.62
CA GLU A 64 -16.13 9.72 -6.28
C GLU A 64 -16.60 8.34 -6.78
N LYS A 65 -15.66 7.51 -7.24
CA LYS A 65 -15.94 6.19 -7.82
C LYS A 65 -15.78 5.03 -6.83
N GLY A 66 -15.52 5.31 -5.55
CA GLY A 66 -15.16 4.27 -4.61
C GLY A 66 -15.54 4.54 -3.17
N ALA A 67 -14.95 3.76 -2.28
CA ALA A 67 -15.07 3.88 -0.84
C ALA A 67 -13.78 4.46 -0.25
N TYR A 68 -13.89 5.29 0.78
CA TYR A 68 -12.74 5.90 1.45
C TYR A 68 -12.97 6.15 2.94
N GLY A 69 -11.88 6.24 3.70
CA GLY A 69 -11.97 6.54 5.13
C GLY A 69 -10.63 6.51 5.85
N LYS A 70 -10.70 6.66 7.17
CA LYS A 70 -9.53 6.44 8.03
C LYS A 70 -9.24 4.96 8.14
N LEU A 71 -7.95 4.62 8.17
CA LEU A 71 -7.45 3.27 8.39
C LEU A 71 -6.75 3.23 9.75
N ARG A 72 -7.33 2.53 10.71
CA ARG A 72 -6.70 2.35 12.03
C ARG A 72 -5.41 1.55 11.87
N THR A 73 -4.36 2.04 12.51
CA THR A 73 -3.05 1.40 12.50
C THR A 73 -2.82 0.58 13.78
N VAL A 74 -1.64 -0.01 13.92
CA VAL A 74 -1.20 -0.67 15.14
C VAL A 74 -0.68 0.36 16.14
N SER A 75 -0.61 -0.01 17.42
CA SER A 75 0.02 0.83 18.44
C SER A 75 1.53 1.02 18.16
N ALA A 76 2.04 2.22 18.42
CA ALA A 76 3.41 2.64 18.10
C ALA A 76 3.78 2.33 16.64
N PRO A 77 3.06 2.93 15.67
CA PRO A 77 3.20 2.59 14.26
C PRO A 77 4.58 2.99 13.72
N ASN A 78 5.16 2.08 12.97
CA ASN A 78 6.31 2.33 12.10
C ASN A 78 6.19 1.44 10.87
N CYS A 79 6.76 1.87 9.75
CA CYS A 79 6.52 1.22 8.47
C CYS A 79 6.77 -0.31 8.49
N PRO A 80 7.91 -0.85 8.99
CA PRO A 80 8.11 -2.30 9.02
C PRO A 80 7.04 -3.06 9.81
N ARG A 81 6.66 -2.54 10.97
CA ARG A 81 5.66 -3.13 11.86
C ARG A 81 4.28 -3.13 11.20
N VAL A 82 3.86 -1.99 10.67
CA VAL A 82 2.53 -1.83 10.08
C VAL A 82 2.38 -2.63 8.79
N TYR A 83 3.38 -2.58 7.89
CA TYR A 83 3.33 -3.36 6.65
C TYR A 83 3.34 -4.87 6.91
N SER A 84 4.12 -5.34 7.89
CA SER A 84 4.08 -6.76 8.27
C SER A 84 2.71 -7.16 8.82
N THR A 85 2.08 -6.32 9.65
CA THR A 85 0.70 -6.52 10.11
C THR A 85 -0.30 -6.51 8.96
N LEU A 86 -0.19 -5.55 8.03
CA LEU A 86 -1.05 -5.44 6.86
C LEU A 86 -1.01 -6.72 5.99
N PHE A 87 0.18 -7.27 5.77
CA PHE A 87 0.34 -8.46 4.94
C PHE A 87 0.01 -9.78 5.62
N THR A 88 0.09 -9.86 6.94
CA THR A 88 -0.20 -11.09 7.69
C THR A 88 -1.54 -11.06 8.40
N SER A 89 -2.11 -9.87 8.61
CA SER A 89 -3.30 -9.65 9.44
C SER A 89 -3.14 -10.20 10.87
N THR A 90 -1.91 -10.21 11.40
CA THR A 90 -1.60 -10.69 12.76
C THR A 90 -0.87 -9.61 13.56
N ASN A 91 -0.80 -9.77 14.90
CA ASN A 91 -0.12 -8.79 15.75
C ASN A 91 1.40 -8.78 15.53
N PRO A 92 2.08 -7.67 15.81
CA PRO A 92 3.53 -7.56 15.69
C PRO A 92 4.32 -8.64 16.44
N GLU A 93 3.86 -9.06 17.61
CA GLU A 93 4.46 -10.12 18.41
C GLU A 93 4.30 -11.50 17.76
N GLU A 94 3.21 -11.72 17.02
CA GLU A 94 2.91 -12.95 16.29
C GLU A 94 3.73 -13.05 15.00
N HIS A 95 3.67 -12.02 14.14
CA HIS A 95 4.45 -12.04 12.90
C HIS A 95 5.94 -11.74 13.09
N GLY A 96 6.36 -11.26 14.26
CA GLY A 96 7.78 -11.16 14.66
C GLY A 96 8.50 -9.88 14.24
N VAL A 97 7.90 -9.00 13.45
CA VAL A 97 8.49 -7.70 13.03
C VAL A 97 7.90 -6.59 13.89
N THR A 98 8.59 -6.24 14.97
CA THR A 98 8.08 -5.29 15.98
C THR A 98 8.58 -3.85 15.77
N GLY A 99 9.43 -3.60 14.79
CA GLY A 99 9.96 -2.26 14.49
C GLY A 99 11.10 -2.29 13.47
N PHE A 100 11.80 -1.17 13.34
CA PHE A 100 12.97 -1.07 12.46
C PHE A 100 14.12 -2.02 12.88
N LEU A 101 14.26 -2.22 14.18
CA LEU A 101 15.21 -3.15 14.77
C LEU A 101 14.46 -4.19 15.61
N VAL A 102 14.74 -5.45 15.39
CA VAL A 102 14.22 -6.58 16.16
C VAL A 102 15.42 -7.31 16.78
N GLY A 103 15.54 -7.25 18.12
CA GLY A 103 16.70 -7.79 18.80
C GLY A 103 18.04 -7.19 18.37
N GLY A 104 18.06 -5.90 17.97
CA GLY A 104 19.25 -5.21 17.48
C GLY A 104 19.60 -5.47 16.00
N ILE A 105 18.78 -6.26 15.29
CA ILE A 105 18.98 -6.58 13.88
C ILE A 105 17.93 -5.83 13.05
N THR A 106 18.33 -5.22 11.94
CA THR A 106 17.42 -4.56 10.99
C THR A 106 16.32 -5.52 10.55
N ALA A 107 15.06 -5.07 10.66
CA ALA A 107 13.89 -5.83 10.25
C ALA A 107 14.02 -6.30 8.80
N ASN A 108 13.68 -7.55 8.56
CA ASN A 108 13.86 -8.20 7.26
C ASN A 108 12.84 -9.33 7.07
N THR A 109 12.70 -9.80 5.85
CA THR A 109 11.68 -10.79 5.44
C THR A 109 11.80 -12.12 6.19
N ASN A 110 13.04 -12.53 6.55
CA ASN A 110 13.28 -13.80 7.27
C ASN A 110 12.77 -13.79 8.72
N MET A 111 12.39 -12.62 9.24
CA MET A 111 11.82 -12.49 10.59
C MET A 111 10.32 -12.76 10.64
N LEU A 112 9.65 -12.79 9.47
CA LEU A 112 8.22 -13.10 9.39
C LEU A 112 7.97 -14.53 9.83
N LYS A 113 7.16 -14.71 10.85
CA LYS A 113 6.74 -16.01 11.41
C LYS A 113 5.39 -16.47 10.84
N GLU A 114 4.61 -15.53 10.31
CA GLU A 114 3.31 -15.76 9.69
C GLU A 114 3.42 -15.63 8.17
N GLU A 115 2.64 -16.42 7.45
CA GLU A 115 2.62 -16.38 6.00
C GLU A 115 2.05 -15.05 5.49
N PRO A 116 2.80 -14.29 4.69
CA PRO A 116 2.32 -13.01 4.19
C PRO A 116 1.41 -13.18 2.96
N LEU A 117 0.54 -12.20 2.73
CA LEU A 117 -0.43 -12.16 1.63
C LEU A 117 0.18 -12.51 0.26
N TRP A 118 1.36 -12.01 -0.06
CA TRP A 118 2.02 -12.28 -1.35
C TRP A 118 2.35 -13.77 -1.54
N SER A 119 2.67 -14.50 -0.45
CA SER A 119 2.89 -15.95 -0.51
C SER A 119 1.56 -16.70 -0.65
N MET A 120 0.54 -16.32 0.11
CA MET A 120 -0.80 -16.91 0.02
C MET A 120 -1.37 -16.77 -1.41
N LEU A 121 -1.26 -15.58 -2.01
CA LEU A 121 -1.68 -15.33 -3.39
C LEU A 121 -0.88 -16.16 -4.38
N SER A 122 0.46 -16.18 -4.27
CA SER A 122 1.33 -16.99 -5.13
C SER A 122 0.99 -18.48 -5.06
N ASN A 123 0.79 -19.00 -3.84
CA ASN A 123 0.44 -20.40 -3.60
C ASN A 123 -0.95 -20.75 -4.17
N SER A 124 -1.83 -19.75 -4.29
CA SER A 124 -3.15 -19.89 -4.91
C SER A 124 -3.14 -19.67 -6.44
N GLY A 125 -1.95 -19.56 -7.06
CA GLY A 125 -1.81 -19.41 -8.51
C GLY A 125 -2.12 -17.99 -9.03
N ILE A 126 -2.14 -16.99 -8.15
CA ILE A 126 -2.22 -15.58 -8.50
C ILE A 126 -0.82 -15.08 -8.84
N THR A 127 -0.68 -14.35 -9.93
CA THR A 127 0.58 -13.69 -10.26
C THR A 127 0.76 -12.44 -9.41
N VAL A 128 1.96 -12.27 -8.82
CA VAL A 128 2.25 -11.24 -7.81
C VAL A 128 3.39 -10.34 -8.26
N GLY A 129 3.15 -9.05 -8.27
CA GLY A 129 4.15 -7.99 -8.46
C GLY A 129 4.28 -7.14 -7.19
N MET A 130 5.50 -6.98 -6.68
CA MET A 130 5.78 -6.16 -5.51
C MET A 130 6.93 -5.20 -5.80
N ALA A 131 6.79 -3.92 -5.48
CA ALA A 131 7.87 -2.96 -5.62
C ALA A 131 7.93 -1.95 -4.46
N ASN A 132 9.12 -1.74 -3.96
CA ASN A 132 9.50 -0.75 -2.94
C ASN A 132 8.82 -0.93 -1.57
N VAL A 133 8.27 -2.11 -1.28
CA VAL A 133 7.55 -2.39 -0.03
C VAL A 133 8.53 -2.46 1.15
N PRO A 134 8.24 -1.78 2.28
CA PRO A 134 9.09 -1.82 3.47
C PRO A 134 9.33 -3.23 4.01
N ALA A 135 10.53 -3.47 4.54
CA ALA A 135 10.96 -4.72 5.20
C ALA A 135 10.88 -5.98 4.31
N THR A 136 10.92 -5.84 2.99
CA THR A 136 10.91 -6.96 2.03
C THR A 136 12.32 -7.36 1.53
N PHE A 137 13.38 -6.95 2.22
CA PHE A 137 14.73 -7.42 1.94
C PHE A 137 15.16 -8.49 2.96
N PRO A 138 15.83 -9.60 2.53
CA PRO A 138 15.94 -10.06 1.13
C PRO A 138 14.58 -10.44 0.54
N VAL A 139 14.44 -10.28 -0.80
CA VAL A 139 13.18 -10.64 -1.47
C VAL A 139 12.90 -12.13 -1.41
N MET A 140 11.62 -12.48 -1.35
CA MET A 140 11.14 -13.87 -1.40
C MET A 140 10.75 -14.27 -2.83
N PRO A 141 10.89 -15.55 -3.19
CA PRO A 141 10.30 -16.07 -4.42
C PRO A 141 8.77 -15.92 -4.40
N VAL A 142 8.21 -15.43 -5.51
CA VAL A 142 6.77 -15.30 -5.72
C VAL A 142 6.43 -15.77 -7.14
N ASN A 143 5.16 -16.05 -7.40
CA ASN A 143 4.69 -16.28 -8.77
C ASN A 143 4.63 -14.95 -9.54
N GLY A 144 5.79 -14.44 -9.94
CA GLY A 144 5.92 -13.14 -10.58
C GLY A 144 7.22 -12.43 -10.21
N TYR A 145 7.15 -11.23 -9.65
CA TYR A 145 8.34 -10.46 -9.28
C TYR A 145 8.22 -9.75 -7.92
N MET A 146 9.38 -9.54 -7.30
CA MET A 146 9.50 -8.73 -6.09
C MET A 146 10.75 -7.85 -6.15
N ILE A 147 10.57 -6.56 -5.89
CA ILE A 147 11.64 -5.56 -5.74
C ILE A 147 11.53 -5.02 -4.32
N SER A 148 12.59 -5.18 -3.54
CA SER A 148 12.61 -4.76 -2.13
C SER A 148 12.45 -3.25 -1.98
N GLY A 149 12.07 -2.81 -0.77
CA GLY A 149 11.86 -1.42 -0.43
C GLY A 149 12.73 -0.95 0.74
N MET A 150 12.14 -0.11 1.59
CA MET A 150 12.78 0.38 2.82
C MET A 150 13.46 -0.73 3.60
N LEU A 151 14.63 -0.46 4.16
CA LEU A 151 15.53 -1.37 4.86
C LEU A 151 16.35 -2.30 3.93
N THR A 152 16.33 -2.05 2.64
CA THR A 152 17.26 -2.71 1.70
C THR A 152 18.69 -2.23 1.97
N ARG A 153 19.63 -3.17 2.11
CA ARG A 153 21.03 -2.86 2.37
C ARG A 153 21.76 -2.45 1.11
N GLY A 154 22.40 -1.28 1.14
CA GLY A 154 23.28 -0.78 0.09
C GLY A 154 24.73 -0.63 0.56
N LYS A 155 25.65 -0.46 -0.39
CA LYS A 155 27.08 -0.30 -0.12
C LYS A 155 27.42 0.90 0.78
N ASN A 156 26.60 1.94 0.76
CA ASN A 156 26.82 3.20 1.49
C ASN A 156 25.84 3.36 2.67
N CYS A 157 25.29 2.27 3.18
CA CYS A 157 24.36 2.26 4.30
C CYS A 157 25.12 1.99 5.61
N GLU A 158 25.78 3.00 6.15
CA GLU A 158 26.56 2.87 7.39
C GLU A 158 25.69 2.57 8.62
N ASP A 159 24.49 3.14 8.70
CA ASP A 159 23.59 3.03 9.85
C ASP A 159 22.59 1.86 9.77
N GLY A 160 22.53 1.17 8.65
CA GLY A 160 21.73 -0.05 8.45
C GLY A 160 20.22 0.12 8.49
N VAL A 161 19.67 1.26 8.90
CA VAL A 161 18.23 1.42 9.18
C VAL A 161 17.52 2.31 8.18
N LEU A 162 18.08 3.43 7.79
CA LEU A 162 17.41 4.42 6.92
C LEU A 162 18.37 4.91 5.83
N CYS A 163 18.63 4.07 4.84
CA CYS A 163 19.32 4.49 3.63
C CYS A 163 18.43 4.25 2.40
N ALA A 164 18.62 5.07 1.39
CA ALA A 164 17.97 4.94 0.10
C ALA A 164 19.01 4.54 -0.96
N PRO A 165 19.40 3.24 -1.03
CA PRO A 165 20.33 2.81 -2.04
C PRO A 165 19.68 2.85 -3.42
N LYS A 166 20.48 3.11 -4.43
CA LYS A 166 20.10 2.81 -5.81
C LYS A 166 20.17 1.31 -6.06
N LEU A 167 19.42 0.86 -7.05
CA LEU A 167 19.42 -0.56 -7.42
C LEU A 167 20.85 -1.08 -7.70
N SER A 168 21.73 -0.28 -8.34
CA SER A 168 23.12 -0.64 -8.62
C SER A 168 23.98 -0.78 -7.35
N GLU A 169 23.62 -0.11 -6.27
CA GLU A 169 24.35 -0.06 -4.99
C GLU A 169 23.96 -1.18 -4.03
N VAL A 170 22.86 -1.89 -4.31
CA VAL A 170 22.41 -3.00 -3.45
C VAL A 170 23.39 -4.15 -3.51
N MET A 171 23.76 -4.64 -2.33
CA MET A 171 24.68 -5.77 -2.18
C MET A 171 23.98 -7.11 -2.42
N GLY A 172 24.65 -8.02 -3.11
CA GLY A 172 24.31 -9.44 -3.15
C GLY A 172 23.17 -9.87 -4.09
N GLY A 173 22.51 -8.99 -4.80
CA GLY A 173 21.46 -9.38 -5.77
C GLY A 173 20.13 -9.82 -5.14
N ASP A 174 19.97 -9.69 -3.82
CA ASP A 174 18.81 -10.17 -3.06
C ASP A 174 17.68 -9.12 -2.94
N ALA A 175 17.79 -8.02 -3.71
CA ALA A 175 16.77 -6.97 -3.76
C ALA A 175 15.74 -7.16 -4.88
N VAL A 176 15.97 -8.08 -5.82
CA VAL A 176 15.09 -8.30 -6.99
C VAL A 176 14.90 -9.80 -7.21
N TYR A 177 13.64 -10.21 -7.33
CA TYR A 177 13.25 -11.55 -7.76
C TYR A 177 12.33 -11.43 -8.99
N PRO A 178 12.52 -12.27 -10.02
CA PRO A 178 13.68 -13.13 -10.24
C PRO A 178 14.96 -12.30 -10.46
N ARG A 179 16.12 -12.85 -10.12
CA ARG A 179 17.41 -12.11 -10.22
C ARG A 179 17.71 -11.57 -11.62
N SER A 180 17.26 -12.26 -12.67
CA SER A 180 17.40 -11.83 -14.06
C SER A 180 16.74 -10.48 -14.36
N MET A 181 15.66 -10.14 -13.63
CA MET A 181 14.93 -8.87 -13.80
C MET A 181 15.78 -7.65 -13.41
N ARG A 182 16.81 -7.81 -12.57
CA ARG A 182 17.66 -6.68 -12.14
C ARG A 182 18.36 -5.99 -13.33
N GLU A 183 18.95 -6.76 -14.25
CA GLU A 183 19.64 -6.20 -15.43
C GLU A 183 18.64 -5.57 -16.40
N GLU A 184 17.49 -6.19 -16.56
CA GLU A 184 16.38 -5.66 -17.34
C GLU A 184 15.90 -4.31 -16.83
N LEU A 185 15.71 -4.17 -15.51
CA LEU A 185 15.31 -2.92 -14.87
C LEU A 185 16.36 -1.82 -15.05
N LEU A 186 17.64 -2.14 -14.82
CA LEU A 186 18.73 -1.19 -15.05
C LEU A 186 18.79 -0.71 -16.51
N LYS A 187 18.49 -1.58 -17.47
CA LYS A 187 18.49 -1.25 -18.89
C LYS A 187 17.29 -0.38 -19.31
N ASN A 188 16.09 -0.73 -18.86
CA ASN A 188 14.84 -0.12 -19.38
C ASN A 188 14.32 1.03 -18.51
N VAL A 189 14.49 0.93 -17.20
CA VAL A 189 14.09 1.97 -16.24
C VAL A 189 15.24 2.91 -15.93
N GLY A 190 16.44 2.36 -15.77
CA GLY A 190 17.65 3.03 -15.31
C GLY A 190 17.95 2.70 -13.85
N ASP A 191 18.94 3.40 -13.29
CA ASP A 191 19.35 3.19 -11.89
C ASP A 191 18.50 4.06 -10.97
N PHE A 192 17.53 3.46 -10.33
CA PHE A 192 16.55 4.13 -9.47
C PHE A 192 16.81 3.87 -7.99
N TYR A 193 16.32 4.77 -7.14
CA TYR A 193 16.34 4.62 -5.69
C TYR A 193 15.24 3.67 -5.22
N ILE A 194 15.60 2.71 -4.34
CA ILE A 194 14.69 1.70 -3.80
C ILE A 194 13.77 2.28 -2.71
N ASP A 195 14.24 3.28 -1.98
CA ASP A 195 13.47 4.00 -0.96
C ASP A 195 13.62 5.52 -1.14
N CYS A 196 12.89 6.31 -0.35
CA CYS A 196 13.04 7.75 -0.35
C CYS A 196 14.26 8.18 0.46
N GLU A 197 14.82 9.32 0.08
CA GLU A 197 15.99 9.89 0.73
C GLU A 197 15.76 10.17 2.21
N ARG A 198 16.79 9.88 3.02
CA ARG A 198 16.82 10.24 4.42
C ARG A 198 16.68 11.75 4.59
N MET A 199 16.01 12.16 5.65
CA MET A 199 15.96 13.57 6.05
C MET A 199 17.38 14.11 6.35
N PRO A 200 17.65 15.39 6.04
CA PRO A 200 18.87 16.04 6.47
C PRO A 200 19.03 15.97 8.00
N SER A 201 20.24 15.73 8.47
CA SER A 201 20.52 15.77 9.90
C SER A 201 20.53 17.21 10.45
N ALA A 202 20.39 17.36 11.77
CA ALA A 202 20.52 18.67 12.40
C ALA A 202 21.90 19.34 12.12
N ALA A 203 22.94 18.54 11.92
CA ALA A 203 24.27 19.04 11.54
C ALA A 203 24.28 19.60 10.11
N ASP A 204 23.54 18.97 9.19
CA ASP A 204 23.42 19.43 7.80
C ASP A 204 22.69 20.77 7.69
N LEU A 205 21.79 21.07 8.63
CA LEU A 205 20.91 22.25 8.62
C LEU A 205 21.55 23.49 9.26
N LYS A 206 22.63 23.36 10.00
CA LYS A 206 23.14 24.36 10.97
C LYS A 206 23.39 25.75 10.40
N ASP A 207 23.82 25.90 9.15
CA ASP A 207 24.22 27.19 8.58
C ASP A 207 23.50 27.57 7.28
N HIS A 208 22.77 26.65 6.63
CA HIS A 208 22.14 26.82 5.32
C HIS A 208 20.82 26.06 5.18
N GLU A 209 19.94 26.22 6.16
CA GLU A 209 18.74 25.40 6.30
C GLU A 209 17.86 25.36 5.04
N ALA A 210 17.55 26.53 4.47
CA ALA A 210 16.70 26.61 3.28
C ALA A 210 17.33 25.94 2.05
N ASP A 211 18.64 26.15 1.82
CA ASP A 211 19.36 25.58 0.69
C ASP A 211 19.49 24.04 0.80
N VAL A 212 19.70 23.54 2.02
CA VAL A 212 19.77 22.10 2.30
C VAL A 212 18.42 21.44 2.05
N ILE A 213 17.35 22.05 2.55
CA ILE A 213 15.98 21.55 2.35
C ILE A 213 15.60 21.60 0.87
N ASP A 214 15.90 22.68 0.16
CA ASP A 214 15.64 22.78 -1.28
C ASP A 214 16.37 21.71 -2.09
N ARG A 215 17.65 21.43 -1.80
CA ARG A 215 18.39 20.35 -2.46
C ARG A 215 17.80 18.99 -2.14
N TRP A 216 17.43 18.76 -0.88
CA TRP A 216 16.77 17.53 -0.45
C TRP A 216 15.43 17.34 -1.15
N LEU A 217 14.57 18.35 -1.20
CA LEU A 217 13.28 18.28 -1.91
C LEU A 217 13.44 18.03 -3.41
N LYS A 218 14.45 18.60 -4.07
CA LYS A 218 14.78 18.29 -5.46
C LYS A 218 15.18 16.81 -5.62
N LYS A 219 15.94 16.27 -4.66
CA LYS A 219 16.31 14.85 -4.68
C LYS A 219 15.10 13.95 -4.44
N VAL A 220 14.23 14.30 -3.49
CA VAL A 220 12.94 13.61 -3.25
C VAL A 220 12.09 13.59 -4.52
N GLN A 221 11.99 14.72 -5.23
CA GLN A 221 11.27 14.78 -6.50
C GLN A 221 11.89 13.86 -7.57
N THR A 222 13.22 13.86 -7.69
CA THR A 222 13.94 12.95 -8.61
C THR A 222 13.66 11.48 -8.29
N ILE A 223 13.68 11.11 -7.00
CA ILE A 223 13.35 9.75 -6.55
C ILE A 223 11.93 9.38 -6.95
N ARG A 224 10.96 10.25 -6.68
CA ARG A 224 9.56 10.02 -7.04
C ARG A 224 9.38 9.83 -8.55
N GLU A 225 10.04 10.63 -9.37
CA GLU A 225 10.00 10.49 -10.84
C GLU A 225 10.58 9.15 -11.30
N GLN A 226 11.70 8.71 -10.71
CA GLN A 226 12.31 7.41 -11.02
C GLN A 226 11.41 6.25 -10.58
N GLN A 227 10.83 6.31 -9.39
CA GLN A 227 9.90 5.30 -8.91
C GLN A 227 8.60 5.29 -9.73
N THR A 228 8.09 6.45 -10.16
CA THR A 228 6.93 6.53 -11.06
C THR A 228 7.24 5.85 -12.40
N LYS A 229 8.43 6.08 -12.97
CA LYS A 229 8.88 5.41 -14.18
C LYS A 229 8.99 3.88 -13.98
N LEU A 230 9.48 3.44 -12.82
CA LEU A 230 9.52 2.02 -12.46
C LEU A 230 8.10 1.43 -12.43
N PHE A 231 7.15 2.09 -11.76
CA PHE A 231 5.77 1.61 -11.64
C PHE A 231 5.09 1.52 -13.00
N ASP A 232 5.23 2.55 -13.84
CA ASP A 232 4.71 2.56 -15.21
C ASP A 232 5.29 1.41 -16.04
N TYR A 233 6.60 1.18 -15.94
CA TYR A 233 7.28 0.08 -16.62
C TYR A 233 6.77 -1.28 -16.13
N LEU A 234 6.65 -1.50 -14.82
CA LEU A 234 6.18 -2.76 -14.25
C LEU A 234 4.74 -3.07 -14.66
N LEU A 235 3.86 -2.08 -14.58
CA LEU A 235 2.46 -2.24 -14.98
C LEU A 235 2.29 -2.47 -16.50
N THR A 236 3.22 -1.96 -17.32
CA THR A 236 3.20 -2.14 -18.79
C THR A 236 3.83 -3.45 -19.23
N ALA A 237 5.05 -3.74 -18.76
CA ALA A 237 5.89 -4.83 -19.26
C ALA A 237 5.71 -6.13 -18.47
N HIS A 238 5.30 -6.05 -17.21
CA HIS A 238 5.15 -7.17 -16.29
C HIS A 238 3.79 -7.11 -15.55
N PRO A 239 2.64 -7.03 -16.26
CA PRO A 239 1.35 -7.01 -15.60
C PRO A 239 1.14 -8.30 -14.79
N THR A 240 0.57 -8.16 -13.59
CA THR A 240 0.26 -9.27 -12.68
C THR A 240 -1.16 -9.17 -12.18
N ASP A 241 -1.74 -10.30 -11.75
CA ASP A 241 -3.08 -10.31 -11.16
C ASP A 241 -3.13 -9.41 -9.90
N PHE A 242 -2.07 -9.44 -9.08
CA PHE A 242 -1.90 -8.58 -7.90
C PHE A 242 -0.61 -7.79 -7.99
N THR A 243 -0.68 -6.47 -7.92
CA THR A 243 0.50 -5.58 -7.88
C THR A 243 0.45 -4.68 -6.64
N PHE A 244 1.52 -4.67 -5.85
CA PHE A 244 1.69 -3.75 -4.72
C PHE A 244 2.89 -2.83 -4.96
N LEU A 245 2.64 -1.53 -5.00
CA LEU A 245 3.63 -0.48 -5.20
C LEU A 245 3.69 0.39 -3.95
N ALA A 246 4.86 0.71 -3.42
CA ALA A 246 4.97 1.55 -2.22
C ALA A 246 5.77 2.83 -2.46
N GLN A 247 5.33 3.91 -1.80
CA GLN A 247 5.96 5.23 -1.76
C GLN A 247 6.15 5.67 -0.30
N SER A 248 7.34 6.17 0.04
CA SER A 248 7.69 6.58 1.41
C SER A 248 8.07 8.06 1.53
N CYS A 249 8.03 8.80 0.43
CA CYS A 249 8.50 10.18 0.41
C CYS A 249 7.60 11.15 1.18
N GLU A 250 6.31 10.85 1.30
CA GLU A 250 5.34 11.65 2.05
C GLU A 250 5.66 11.64 3.54
N ASP A 251 5.95 10.47 4.10
CA ASP A 251 6.39 10.32 5.48
C ASP A 251 7.72 11.06 5.75
N ARG A 252 8.73 10.82 4.89
CA ARG A 252 10.05 11.47 5.03
C ARG A 252 9.97 12.98 5.03
N THR A 253 9.16 13.54 4.13
CA THR A 253 8.98 15.00 4.03
C THR A 253 8.07 15.52 5.12
N GLY A 254 7.08 14.76 5.55
CA GLY A 254 6.13 15.12 6.60
C GLY A 254 6.81 15.34 7.95
N HIS A 255 7.75 14.50 8.35
CA HIS A 255 8.48 14.66 9.61
C HIS A 255 9.11 16.06 9.78
N TRP A 256 9.57 16.67 8.67
CA TRP A 256 10.20 17.97 8.70
C TRP A 256 9.28 19.14 8.35
N LEU A 257 8.39 18.93 7.37
CA LEU A 257 7.67 20.03 6.74
C LEU A 257 6.24 20.19 7.26
N TYR A 258 5.66 19.16 7.92
CA TYR A 258 4.31 19.27 8.44
C TYR A 258 4.14 20.43 9.44
N PRO A 259 5.07 20.68 10.38
CA PRO A 259 4.94 21.78 11.34
C PRO A 259 4.83 23.17 10.70
N ILE A 260 5.35 23.36 9.49
CA ILE A 260 5.31 24.65 8.78
C ILE A 260 4.18 24.77 7.76
N THR A 261 3.29 23.79 7.70
CA THR A 261 2.19 23.82 6.73
C THR A 261 1.13 24.86 7.12
N PRO A 262 0.45 25.48 6.12
CA PRO A 262 -0.63 26.42 6.38
C PRO A 262 -1.88 25.76 6.99
N PHE A 263 -1.94 24.43 7.06
CA PHE A 263 -3.03 23.67 7.65
C PHE A 263 -2.81 23.37 9.13
N ASN A 264 -1.63 23.66 9.65
CA ASN A 264 -1.33 23.54 11.08
C ASN A 264 -1.80 24.82 11.81
N VAL A 265 -3.00 24.76 12.36
CA VAL A 265 -3.61 25.89 13.09
C VAL A 265 -2.83 26.15 14.37
N GLY A 266 -2.14 27.27 14.43
CA GLY A 266 -1.44 27.76 15.63
C GLY A 266 0.08 27.64 15.62
N TYR A 267 0.69 27.13 14.56
CA TYR A 267 2.13 27.00 14.46
C TYR A 267 2.73 27.78 13.28
N ASN A 268 3.51 28.84 13.61
CA ASN A 268 4.38 29.58 12.69
C ASN A 268 5.83 29.17 12.95
N ALA A 269 6.22 27.95 12.57
CA ALA A 269 7.63 27.67 12.46
C ALA A 269 8.14 28.40 11.22
N ASN A 270 8.71 29.58 11.44
CA ASN A 270 9.41 30.33 10.41
C ASN A 270 10.76 29.62 10.19
N ILE A 271 10.75 28.51 9.45
CA ILE A 271 12.00 27.95 8.92
C ILE A 271 12.41 28.94 7.81
N ASN A 272 13.43 29.70 8.06
CA ASN A 272 13.90 30.80 7.22
C ASN A 272 14.01 30.35 5.75
N GLY A 273 13.10 30.86 4.90
CA GLY A 273 13.11 30.65 3.46
C GLY A 273 12.42 29.36 2.96
N VAL A 274 11.97 28.46 3.82
CA VAL A 274 11.23 27.26 3.38
C VAL A 274 9.77 27.62 3.11
N ARG A 275 9.27 27.22 1.94
CA ARG A 275 7.89 27.50 1.53
C ARG A 275 6.89 26.68 2.33
N GLN A 276 5.84 27.32 2.84
CA GLN A 276 4.76 26.69 3.61
C GLN A 276 3.98 25.63 2.79
N ASP A 277 4.00 25.72 1.46
CA ASP A 277 3.35 24.76 0.57
C ASP A 277 4.27 23.57 0.19
N ALA A 278 5.50 23.53 0.72
CA ALA A 278 6.46 22.47 0.38
C ALA A 278 5.95 21.07 0.71
N PHE A 279 5.32 20.87 1.87
CA PHE A 279 4.74 19.59 2.24
C PHE A 279 3.43 19.28 1.51
N PRO A 280 2.42 20.18 1.46
CA PRO A 280 1.25 19.97 0.63
C PRO A 280 1.56 19.59 -0.83
N ASN A 281 2.60 20.21 -1.41
CA ASN A 281 3.03 19.89 -2.77
C ASN A 281 3.57 18.46 -2.94
N GLN A 282 3.97 17.76 -1.86
CA GLN A 282 4.32 16.35 -1.94
C GLN A 282 3.07 15.50 -2.28
N TYR A 283 1.91 15.81 -1.70
CA TYR A 283 0.66 15.14 -2.03
C TYR A 283 0.16 15.48 -3.44
N VAL A 284 0.36 16.72 -3.90
CA VAL A 284 0.07 17.08 -5.30
C VAL A 284 0.97 16.29 -6.27
N ALA A 285 2.22 16.04 -5.90
CA ALA A 285 3.12 15.21 -6.68
C ALA A 285 2.73 13.72 -6.62
N LEU A 286 2.27 13.23 -5.46
CA LEU A 286 1.71 11.88 -5.30
C LEU A 286 0.47 11.67 -6.19
N ASP A 287 -0.39 12.67 -6.31
CA ASP A 287 -1.58 12.60 -7.18
C ASP A 287 -1.19 12.35 -8.66
N LYS A 288 -0.03 12.84 -9.11
CA LYS A 288 0.49 12.54 -10.45
C LYS A 288 0.97 11.09 -10.57
N VAL A 289 1.56 10.52 -9.52
CA VAL A 289 1.90 9.09 -9.47
C VAL A 289 0.63 8.25 -9.60
N LEU A 290 -0.40 8.60 -8.82
CA LEU A 290 -1.72 7.97 -8.91
C LEU A 290 -2.31 8.08 -10.32
N GLY A 291 -2.20 9.26 -10.96
CA GLY A 291 -2.63 9.46 -12.34
C GLY A 291 -1.89 8.57 -13.35
N THR A 292 -0.64 8.19 -13.09
CA THR A 292 0.08 7.21 -13.90
C THR A 292 -0.49 5.81 -13.71
N ILE A 293 -0.75 5.40 -12.47
CA ILE A 293 -1.35 4.09 -12.15
C ILE A 293 -2.75 3.95 -12.76
N LEU A 294 -3.57 5.00 -12.67
CA LEU A 294 -4.93 4.99 -13.21
C LEU A 294 -5.01 4.71 -14.73
N LYS A 295 -3.96 5.00 -15.49
CA LYS A 295 -3.89 4.67 -16.94
C LYS A 295 -3.82 3.17 -17.23
N HIS A 296 -3.41 2.36 -16.25
CA HIS A 296 -3.30 0.91 -16.36
C HIS A 296 -4.54 0.17 -15.85
N MET A 297 -5.57 0.90 -15.43
CA MET A 297 -6.83 0.30 -14.99
C MET A 297 -7.75 0.01 -16.15
N ASP A 298 -8.40 -1.12 -16.08
CA ASP A 298 -9.53 -1.52 -16.93
C ASP A 298 -10.79 -1.77 -16.07
N GLU A 299 -11.85 -2.25 -16.70
CA GLU A 299 -13.12 -2.55 -16.04
C GLU A 299 -13.07 -3.70 -15.03
N ASN A 300 -11.99 -4.50 -15.05
CA ASN A 300 -11.77 -5.63 -14.14
C ASN A 300 -10.72 -5.32 -13.06
N THR A 301 -10.26 -4.08 -12.99
CA THR A 301 -9.18 -3.67 -12.09
C THR A 301 -9.72 -3.02 -10.82
N TYR A 302 -9.27 -3.50 -9.67
CA TYR A 302 -9.42 -2.84 -8.37
C TYR A 302 -8.19 -1.97 -8.11
N LEU A 303 -8.41 -0.76 -7.63
CA LEU A 303 -7.37 0.10 -7.09
C LEU A 303 -7.60 0.28 -5.59
N VAL A 304 -6.54 0.05 -4.82
CA VAL A 304 -6.51 0.31 -3.37
C VAL A 304 -5.37 1.28 -3.09
N VAL A 305 -5.68 2.45 -2.57
CA VAL A 305 -4.66 3.39 -2.06
C VAL A 305 -4.73 3.35 -0.55
N ILE A 306 -3.61 3.01 0.09
CA ILE A 306 -3.56 2.85 1.55
C ILE A 306 -2.39 3.62 2.14
N SER A 307 -2.60 4.16 3.34
CA SER A 307 -1.53 4.65 4.19
C SER A 307 -1.46 3.82 5.45
N ASP A 308 -0.26 3.41 5.80
CA ASP A 308 0.05 2.63 7.00
C ASP A 308 -0.23 3.40 8.29
N HIS A 309 0.01 4.71 8.29
CA HIS A 309 -0.29 5.66 9.38
C HIS A 309 -0.44 7.07 8.81
N GLY A 310 -0.97 7.98 9.59
CA GLY A 310 -0.92 9.43 9.33
C GLY A 310 0.30 10.06 9.99
N ILE A 311 0.35 11.39 9.99
CA ILE A 311 1.42 12.16 10.62
C ILE A 311 0.85 13.45 11.23
N LYS A 312 1.30 13.84 12.42
CA LYS A 312 0.86 15.08 13.10
C LYS A 312 2.04 15.82 13.73
N PRO A 313 1.92 17.13 13.93
CA PRO A 313 2.94 17.93 14.64
C PRO A 313 3.02 17.53 16.11
N LEU A 314 4.23 17.52 16.65
CA LEU A 314 4.50 17.20 18.06
C LEU A 314 3.73 18.08 19.05
N ARG A 315 3.46 19.33 18.70
CA ARG A 315 2.88 20.33 19.60
C ARG A 315 1.46 20.03 20.07
N GLU A 316 0.67 19.27 19.32
CA GLU A 316 -0.66 18.84 19.76
C GLU A 316 -0.58 17.86 20.95
N PHE A 317 0.62 17.32 21.23
CA PHE A 317 0.87 16.29 22.25
C PHE A 317 1.67 16.83 23.45
N GLU A 318 2.56 17.81 23.24
CA GLU A 318 3.27 18.48 24.34
C GLU A 318 2.32 19.19 25.34
N GLU A 319 1.15 19.66 24.88
CA GLU A 319 0.13 20.23 25.76
C GLU A 319 -0.54 19.18 26.66
N LYS A 320 -0.49 17.89 26.29
CA LYS A 320 -1.06 16.78 27.07
C LYS A 320 -0.07 16.10 28.01
N ASP A 321 1.24 16.25 27.80
CA ASP A 321 2.29 15.72 28.67
C ASP A 321 3.22 16.82 29.19
N PRO A 322 2.97 17.30 30.42
CA PRO A 322 3.81 18.33 31.06
C PRO A 322 5.25 17.89 31.34
N HIS A 323 5.56 16.59 31.23
CA HIS A 323 6.87 16.02 31.54
C HIS A 323 7.75 15.83 30.29
N ALA A 324 7.22 16.01 29.08
CA ALA A 324 8.00 15.92 27.82
C ALA A 324 9.05 17.03 27.67
N HIS A 325 9.04 18.03 28.54
CA HIS A 325 9.90 19.25 28.42
C HIS A 325 11.29 19.12 29.02
N ALA A 326 11.66 18.01 29.69
CA ALA A 326 12.82 18.04 30.58
C ALA A 326 14.19 17.93 29.89
N ASP A 327 14.27 17.48 28.61
CA ASP A 327 15.58 17.17 28.00
C ASP A 327 15.82 17.70 26.57
N HIS A 328 15.00 18.59 26.04
CA HIS A 328 15.25 19.14 24.71
C HIS A 328 15.83 20.55 24.77
N GLU A 329 17.13 20.66 24.54
CA GLU A 329 17.81 21.92 24.26
C GLU A 329 17.09 22.69 23.13
N LYS A 330 16.95 24.01 23.29
CA LYS A 330 16.16 24.98 22.51
C LYS A 330 16.49 25.06 21.00
N THR A 331 17.23 24.14 20.43
CA THR A 331 17.76 24.17 19.06
C THR A 331 17.33 23.01 18.17
N THR A 332 16.47 22.08 18.65
CA THR A 332 16.00 20.98 17.82
C THR A 332 14.82 21.43 16.96
N PRO A 333 14.86 21.25 15.62
CA PRO A 333 13.70 21.55 14.79
C PRO A 333 12.51 20.70 15.25
N VAL A 334 11.32 21.30 15.29
CA VAL A 334 10.10 20.62 15.66
C VAL A 334 9.80 19.55 14.62
N ILE A 335 9.89 18.29 15.02
CA ILE A 335 9.68 17.13 14.15
C ILE A 335 8.25 16.66 14.32
N ALA A 336 7.55 16.37 13.23
CA ALA A 336 6.27 15.70 13.29
C ALA A 336 6.47 14.19 13.58
N LYS A 337 5.53 13.59 14.30
CA LYS A 337 5.56 12.16 14.68
C LYS A 337 4.27 11.45 14.30
N HIS A 338 4.32 10.14 14.28
CA HIS A 338 3.18 9.25 14.06
C HIS A 338 3.03 8.21 15.17
N ASP A 339 3.93 8.19 16.12
CA ASP A 339 3.97 7.27 17.23
C ASP A 339 3.89 8.05 18.57
N PHE A 340 2.95 7.71 19.42
CA PHE A 340 2.66 8.41 20.66
C PHE A 340 2.53 7.43 21.82
N ALA A 341 3.15 7.80 22.95
CA ALA A 341 3.18 6.99 24.18
C ALA A 341 1.79 6.72 24.78
N ASP A 342 0.80 7.52 24.44
CA ASP A 342 -0.54 7.48 25.06
C ASP A 342 -1.59 6.72 24.24
N GLY A 343 -1.22 5.99 23.17
CA GLY A 343 -2.13 5.16 22.37
C GLY A 343 -3.05 5.93 21.41
N ASP A 344 -2.87 7.23 21.26
CA ASP A 344 -3.56 8.06 20.26
C ASP A 344 -2.80 8.01 18.91
N ASP A 345 -2.60 6.80 18.38
CA ASP A 345 -1.94 6.60 17.10
C ASP A 345 -2.67 7.33 15.97
N VAL A 346 -1.92 7.99 15.10
CA VAL A 346 -2.49 8.72 13.97
C VAL A 346 -2.91 7.74 12.88
N PRO A 347 -4.22 7.60 12.61
CA PRO A 347 -4.70 6.64 11.62
C PRO A 347 -4.20 7.00 10.23
N GLY A 348 -3.90 5.98 9.43
CA GLY A 348 -3.69 6.11 8.01
C GLY A 348 -5.00 6.36 7.25
N SER A 349 -4.95 6.16 5.95
CA SER A 349 -6.06 6.39 5.03
C SER A 349 -6.28 5.18 4.12
N LEU A 350 -7.53 4.94 3.76
CA LEU A 350 -7.93 3.91 2.80
C LEU A 350 -8.81 4.53 1.72
N PHE A 351 -8.50 4.21 0.45
CA PHE A 351 -9.35 4.51 -0.70
C PHE A 351 -9.39 3.26 -1.58
N VAL A 352 -10.58 2.85 -1.96
CA VAL A 352 -10.80 1.63 -2.76
C VAL A 352 -11.79 1.92 -3.87
N MET A 353 -11.45 1.60 -5.11
CA MET A 353 -12.38 1.61 -6.23
C MET A 353 -12.20 0.37 -7.10
N GLY A 354 -13.22 -0.02 -7.84
CA GLY A 354 -13.19 -1.16 -8.75
C GLY A 354 -14.55 -1.81 -8.94
N PRO A 355 -14.61 -2.96 -9.63
CA PRO A 355 -15.87 -3.65 -9.91
C PRO A 355 -16.66 -3.98 -8.64
N GLY A 356 -17.91 -3.54 -8.57
CA GLY A 356 -18.78 -3.81 -7.43
C GLY A 356 -18.38 -3.13 -6.12
N ILE A 357 -17.49 -2.15 -6.16
CA ILE A 357 -17.24 -1.25 -5.03
C ILE A 357 -18.29 -0.13 -5.04
N LYS A 358 -18.87 0.18 -3.88
CA LYS A 358 -19.82 1.27 -3.72
C LYS A 358 -19.16 2.62 -4.01
N HIS A 359 -19.85 3.48 -4.73
CA HIS A 359 -19.40 4.82 -5.08
C HIS A 359 -19.66 5.81 -3.93
N ASP A 360 -18.79 6.81 -3.79
CA ASP A 360 -18.88 7.91 -2.82
C ASP A 360 -19.18 7.43 -1.38
N LEU A 361 -18.69 6.24 -1.04
CA LEU A 361 -18.89 5.65 0.28
C LEU A 361 -17.81 6.15 1.24
N ARG A 362 -18.21 6.97 2.22
CA ARG A 362 -17.35 7.32 3.34
C ARG A 362 -17.47 6.30 4.46
N LEU A 363 -16.39 5.59 4.75
CA LEU A 363 -16.30 4.71 5.91
C LEU A 363 -16.29 5.54 7.20
N MET A 364 -17.29 5.34 8.05
CA MET A 364 -17.53 6.11 9.27
C MET A 364 -17.31 5.24 10.52
N GLY A 365 -17.14 5.89 11.67
CA GLY A 365 -17.08 5.21 12.95
C GLY A 365 -15.76 4.45 13.18
N LEU A 366 -15.84 3.21 13.64
CA LEU A 366 -14.68 2.37 13.96
C LEU A 366 -13.83 1.99 12.73
N GLY A 367 -14.33 2.34 11.53
CA GLY A 367 -13.57 2.29 10.28
C GLY A 367 -12.91 0.96 9.96
N ALA A 368 -12.11 0.99 8.91
CA ALA A 368 -11.21 -0.08 8.53
C ALA A 368 -9.95 -0.06 9.41
N SER A 369 -9.29 -1.21 9.51
CA SER A 369 -8.01 -1.38 10.18
C SER A 369 -6.98 -1.98 9.22
N VAL A 370 -5.70 -1.76 9.45
CA VAL A 370 -4.62 -2.38 8.68
C VAL A 370 -4.71 -3.91 8.69
N TYR A 371 -5.30 -4.49 9.74
CA TYR A 371 -5.59 -5.93 9.82
C TYR A 371 -6.60 -6.40 8.78
N ASP A 372 -7.54 -5.54 8.35
CA ASP A 372 -8.63 -5.89 7.45
C ASP A 372 -8.19 -5.95 5.97
N ILE A 373 -7.01 -5.44 5.65
CA ILE A 373 -6.54 -5.32 4.26
C ILE A 373 -6.29 -6.68 3.63
N ALA A 374 -5.49 -7.55 4.26
CA ALA A 374 -5.20 -8.87 3.70
C ALA A 374 -6.46 -9.75 3.54
N PRO A 375 -7.37 -9.87 4.54
CA PRO A 375 -8.63 -10.60 4.38
C PRO A 375 -9.49 -10.06 3.24
N THR A 376 -9.58 -8.72 3.10
CA THR A 376 -10.37 -8.08 2.05
C THR A 376 -9.78 -8.36 0.65
N LEU A 377 -8.45 -8.33 0.52
CA LEU A 377 -7.77 -8.65 -0.73
C LEU A 377 -7.90 -10.13 -1.11
N LEU A 378 -7.80 -11.05 -0.14
CA LEU A 378 -8.06 -12.48 -0.37
C LEU A 378 -9.51 -12.71 -0.82
N HIS A 379 -10.47 -12.02 -0.22
CA HIS A 379 -11.89 -12.09 -0.59
C HIS A 379 -12.14 -11.69 -2.06
N ILE A 380 -11.46 -10.67 -2.59
CA ILE A 380 -11.56 -10.27 -4.01
C ILE A 380 -11.19 -11.43 -4.93
N TYR A 381 -10.23 -12.27 -4.55
CA TYR A 381 -9.82 -13.47 -5.30
C TYR A 381 -10.62 -14.72 -4.98
N GLY A 382 -11.57 -14.66 -4.04
CA GLY A 382 -12.34 -15.83 -3.58
C GLY A 382 -11.49 -16.84 -2.80
N ILE A 383 -10.40 -16.38 -2.19
CA ILE A 383 -9.51 -17.18 -1.35
C ILE A 383 -9.98 -17.04 0.10
N GLU A 384 -10.16 -18.17 0.78
CA GLU A 384 -10.54 -18.19 2.19
C GLU A 384 -9.42 -17.66 3.07
N GLU A 385 -9.77 -16.74 3.99
CA GLU A 385 -8.82 -16.20 4.94
C GLU A 385 -8.35 -17.23 5.97
N PRO A 386 -7.04 -17.31 6.25
CA PRO A 386 -6.51 -18.14 7.32
C PRO A 386 -7.07 -17.77 8.70
N LYS A 387 -7.35 -18.77 9.55
CA LYS A 387 -7.97 -18.58 10.88
C LYS A 387 -7.18 -17.71 11.85
N GLN A 388 -5.87 -17.60 11.68
CA GLN A 388 -5.00 -16.75 12.50
C GLN A 388 -5.11 -15.27 12.16
N MET A 389 -5.70 -14.90 11.02
CA MET A 389 -5.95 -13.49 10.68
C MET A 389 -6.90 -12.85 11.69
N ARG A 390 -6.53 -11.66 12.14
CA ARG A 390 -7.28 -10.90 13.16
C ARG A 390 -8.25 -9.90 12.56
N GLY A 391 -8.03 -9.53 11.32
CA GLY A 391 -8.90 -8.64 10.57
C GLY A 391 -10.12 -9.36 10.01
N ARG A 392 -11.00 -8.58 9.45
CA ARG A 392 -12.22 -9.04 8.78
C ARG A 392 -12.25 -8.57 7.32
N VAL A 393 -13.08 -9.19 6.52
CA VAL A 393 -13.42 -8.65 5.21
C VAL A 393 -14.24 -7.38 5.38
N LEU A 394 -13.87 -6.31 4.68
CA LEU A 394 -14.62 -5.04 4.63
C LEU A 394 -15.84 -5.18 3.70
N THR A 395 -16.79 -6.04 4.07
CA THR A 395 -17.97 -6.34 3.24
C THR A 395 -18.82 -5.14 2.92
N GLU A 396 -18.79 -4.10 3.76
CA GLU A 396 -19.53 -2.86 3.60
C GLU A 396 -19.11 -2.02 2.39
N ILE A 397 -17.90 -2.23 1.85
CA ILE A 397 -17.43 -1.51 0.66
C ILE A 397 -18.00 -2.09 -0.63
N PHE A 398 -18.48 -3.33 -0.63
CA PHE A 398 -19.01 -3.99 -1.81
C PHE A 398 -20.50 -3.72 -2.01
N GLU A 399 -20.93 -3.66 -3.27
CA GLU A 399 -22.35 -3.64 -3.63
C GLU A 399 -23.02 -4.95 -3.21
N THR A 400 -24.20 -4.87 -2.61
CA THR A 400 -25.02 -6.06 -2.35
C THR A 400 -25.72 -6.49 -3.62
N THR A 401 -25.90 -7.80 -3.82
CA THR A 401 -26.58 -8.37 -4.99
C THR A 401 -28.01 -7.85 -5.16
N GLU A 402 -28.63 -7.36 -4.10
CA GLU A 402 -29.99 -6.79 -4.11
C GLU A 402 -30.08 -5.43 -4.86
N ASN A 403 -28.98 -4.66 -4.88
CA ASN A 403 -28.96 -3.35 -5.56
C ASN A 403 -28.82 -3.43 -7.09
N LYS A 404 -28.38 -4.56 -7.65
CA LYS A 404 -28.27 -4.75 -9.11
C LYS A 404 -29.61 -4.85 -9.84
N VAL A 405 -30.69 -5.12 -9.12
CA VAL A 405 -32.05 -5.23 -9.73
C VAL A 405 -32.73 -3.84 -9.83
N ALA A 406 -32.31 -2.86 -9.05
CA ALA A 406 -32.96 -1.54 -9.01
C ALA A 406 -32.44 -0.54 -10.06
N THR A 407 -31.24 -0.76 -10.63
CA THR A 407 -30.64 0.14 -11.62
C THR A 407 -30.92 -0.23 -13.09
N ASN A 408 -31.62 -1.37 -13.33
CA ASN A 408 -32.03 -1.82 -14.66
C ASN A 408 -33.56 -1.70 -14.91
N LYS A 409 -34.21 -0.73 -14.25
CA LYS A 409 -35.61 -0.39 -14.53
C LYS A 409 -35.74 1.03 -15.05
#